data_8c6db77039c8287a89c1a77a581cda61
#
_entry.id   8c6db77039c8287a89c1a77a581cda61
#
_cell.length_a   1.000
_cell.length_b   1.000
_cell.length_c   1.000
_cell.angle_alpha   90.00
_cell.angle_beta   90.00
_cell.angle_gamma   90.00
#
_symmetry.space_group_name_H-M   'P 1'
#
loop_
_entity.id
_entity.type
_entity.pdbx_description
1 polymer ?
#
loop_
_entity_poly.entity_id
_entity_poly.type
_entity_poly.pdbx_seq_one_letter_code
_entity_poly.pdbx_strand_id
1 'polypeptide(L)'
;MPVQSNPVESAKPARPPAGEGAKPAKPGGNGKGKNKDKEKGKGKGAGGWGASVGVFIKEIVLGHGTVGAIASSSAGLAREMVAGSGIENARCVVEYGPGVGAFTGEILARLPKGARFFAIELSPRLADKFQARFPEARMYLGSAADAPELCRQEGMNGHNCVDIVFSGLPFASFPPELQATIIERTVQILRPGGMFITFAYAGVSVCRASGRGFRRLLPKHFDKVSKGKVVWWNLPPAFVYRCVK
;
A
#
# COMPACT_ATOMS: atom_id res chain seq x y z
N MET A 1 -21.81 21.49 50.30
CA MET A 1 -21.40 22.67 49.52
C MET A 1 -20.75 22.14 48.25
N PRO A 2 -21.33 22.37 47.05
CA PRO A 2 -20.75 21.90 45.81
C PRO A 2 -19.77 22.94 45.24
N VAL A 3 -18.63 22.47 44.78
CA VAL A 3 -17.60 23.27 44.11
C VAL A 3 -17.98 23.40 42.63
N GLN A 4 -18.14 24.63 42.18
CA GLN A 4 -18.40 24.98 40.78
C GLN A 4 -17.13 24.84 39.94
N SER A 5 -17.20 24.12 38.82
CA SER A 5 -16.18 24.05 37.80
C SER A 5 -16.48 25.07 36.69
N ASN A 6 -15.55 26.00 36.43
CA ASN A 6 -15.60 26.93 35.31
C ASN A 6 -15.20 26.26 34.00
N PRO A 7 -15.83 26.62 32.88
CA PRO A 7 -15.47 26.11 31.55
C PRO A 7 -14.27 26.88 30.98
N VAL A 8 -13.31 26.14 30.45
CA VAL A 8 -12.15 26.67 29.71
C VAL A 8 -12.57 27.03 28.29
N GLU A 9 -12.39 28.30 27.98
CA GLU A 9 -12.68 28.94 26.68
C GLU A 9 -11.67 28.48 25.62
N SER A 10 -12.18 27.97 24.49
CA SER A 10 -11.37 27.49 23.35
C SER A 10 -10.89 28.66 22.50
N ALA A 11 -9.59 28.88 22.44
CA ALA A 11 -8.94 29.84 21.58
C ALA A 11 -8.90 29.38 20.11
N LYS A 12 -9.41 30.22 19.22
CA LYS A 12 -9.41 30.10 17.77
C LYS A 12 -8.01 30.45 17.20
N PRO A 13 -7.44 29.71 16.25
CA PRO A 13 -6.19 30.12 15.62
C PRO A 13 -6.37 31.26 14.62
N ALA A 14 -5.43 32.20 14.63
CA ALA A 14 -5.41 33.41 13.82
C ALA A 14 -4.98 33.11 12.35
N ARG A 15 -5.56 33.90 11.45
CA ARG A 15 -5.32 33.91 10.00
C ARG A 15 -4.07 34.72 9.67
N PRO A 16 -3.17 34.29 8.76
CA PRO A 16 -2.06 35.14 8.33
C PRO A 16 -2.50 36.21 7.29
N PRO A 17 -1.79 37.36 7.18
CA PRO A 17 -2.16 38.48 6.33
C PRO A 17 -1.82 38.26 4.85
N ALA A 18 -2.62 38.89 4.00
CA ALA A 18 -2.43 38.95 2.55
C ALA A 18 -1.29 39.90 2.18
N GLY A 19 -0.37 39.46 1.34
CA GLY A 19 0.70 40.26 0.72
C GLY A 19 0.38 40.60 -0.72
N GLU A 20 0.59 41.87 -1.03
CA GLU A 20 0.27 42.56 -2.26
C GLU A 20 1.13 42.19 -3.48
N GLY A 21 0.59 42.49 -4.66
CA GLY A 21 1.07 42.07 -5.94
C GLY A 21 2.32 42.82 -6.48
N ALA A 22 3.01 42.18 -7.40
CA ALA A 22 3.91 42.81 -8.36
C ALA A 22 3.71 42.25 -9.77
N LYS A 23 3.57 43.14 -10.74
CA LYS A 23 3.33 42.94 -12.17
C LYS A 23 4.59 42.50 -12.93
N PRO A 24 4.41 41.91 -14.12
CA PRO A 24 5.49 41.28 -14.89
C PRO A 24 6.26 42.25 -15.81
N ALA A 25 7.56 41.97 -16.01
CA ALA A 25 8.39 42.56 -17.07
C ALA A 25 8.61 41.56 -18.20
N LYS A 26 8.50 42.02 -19.44
CA LYS A 26 8.74 41.32 -20.71
C LYS A 26 10.12 41.61 -21.28
N PRO A 27 10.55 41.01 -22.43
CA PRO A 27 11.80 40.31 -22.59
C PRO A 27 12.82 41.02 -23.45
N GLY A 28 14.06 40.58 -23.39
CA GLY A 28 15.11 41.06 -24.29
C GLY A 28 16.27 40.08 -24.43
N GLY A 29 16.50 39.63 -25.67
CA GLY A 29 17.79 39.64 -26.33
C GLY A 29 18.74 38.45 -26.16
N ASN A 30 18.71 37.57 -27.11
CA ASN A 30 19.81 36.98 -27.92
C ASN A 30 21.26 36.96 -27.35
N GLY A 31 21.86 35.77 -27.29
CA GLY A 31 23.30 35.58 -27.10
C GLY A 31 23.73 34.14 -27.26
N LYS A 32 24.26 33.79 -28.43
CA LYS A 32 24.95 32.52 -28.74
C LYS A 32 26.22 32.37 -27.88
N GLY A 33 26.45 31.23 -27.27
CA GLY A 33 27.76 30.87 -26.70
C GLY A 33 27.82 29.37 -26.45
N LYS A 34 28.53 28.66 -27.32
CA LYS A 34 28.99 27.28 -27.12
C LYS A 34 30.04 27.28 -26.03
N ASN A 35 29.89 26.40 -25.03
CA ASN A 35 31.08 25.69 -24.52
C ASN A 35 30.68 24.35 -23.91
N LYS A 36 31.38 23.34 -24.33
CA LYS A 36 31.43 21.99 -23.76
C LYS A 36 32.33 22.06 -22.54
N ASP A 37 31.85 21.52 -21.42
CA ASP A 37 32.78 20.82 -20.53
C ASP A 37 31.99 19.79 -19.71
N LYS A 38 32.57 18.61 -19.69
CA LYS A 38 32.09 17.40 -18.97
C LYS A 38 32.51 17.51 -17.52
N GLU A 39 31.60 17.40 -16.61
CA GLU A 39 31.94 16.86 -15.30
C GLU A 39 30.92 15.82 -14.83
N LYS A 40 31.45 14.61 -14.64
CA LYS A 40 30.75 13.47 -14.04
C LYS A 40 30.79 13.65 -12.52
N GLY A 41 29.66 13.98 -11.91
CA GLY A 41 29.45 13.90 -10.49
C GLY A 41 28.36 12.84 -10.20
N LYS A 42 28.77 11.61 -9.80
CA LYS A 42 27.87 10.58 -9.28
C LYS A 42 27.48 10.93 -7.84
N GLY A 43 26.29 11.47 -7.65
CA GLY A 43 25.61 11.50 -6.37
C GLY A 43 24.36 10.60 -6.45
N LYS A 44 24.45 9.37 -5.99
CA LYS A 44 23.28 8.49 -5.83
C LYS A 44 22.53 8.94 -4.57
N GLY A 45 21.56 9.85 -4.73
CA GLY A 45 20.58 10.17 -3.71
C GLY A 45 19.48 9.11 -3.68
N ALA A 46 19.16 8.58 -2.50
CA ALA A 46 18.14 7.57 -2.23
C ALA A 46 16.67 8.00 -2.46
N GLY A 47 16.45 9.15 -3.15
CA GLY A 47 15.12 9.74 -3.38
C GLY A 47 14.45 9.38 -4.72
N GLY A 48 15.12 8.64 -5.62
CA GLY A 48 14.62 8.45 -6.99
C GLY A 48 13.65 7.29 -7.20
N TRP A 49 13.59 6.33 -6.29
CA TRP A 49 12.78 5.10 -6.47
C TRP A 49 11.29 5.30 -6.17
N GLY A 50 10.94 6.05 -5.14
CA GLY A 50 9.54 6.30 -4.77
C GLY A 50 8.75 7.05 -5.84
N ALA A 51 9.38 8.01 -6.53
CA ALA A 51 8.75 8.78 -7.60
C ALA A 51 8.48 7.92 -8.86
N SER A 52 9.42 7.04 -9.25
CA SER A 52 9.26 6.16 -10.42
C SER A 52 8.18 5.09 -10.20
N VAL A 53 8.11 4.52 -8.99
CA VAL A 53 7.09 3.53 -8.61
C VAL A 53 5.71 4.19 -8.56
N GLY A 54 5.60 5.41 -8.02
CA GLY A 54 4.36 6.17 -7.97
C GLY A 54 3.79 6.49 -9.35
N VAL A 55 4.62 6.88 -10.30
CA VAL A 55 4.23 7.12 -11.70
C VAL A 55 3.75 5.82 -12.35
N PHE A 56 4.46 4.72 -12.16
CA PHE A 56 4.14 3.42 -12.75
C PHE A 56 2.81 2.84 -12.23
N ILE A 57 2.56 2.92 -10.92
CA ILE A 57 1.28 2.49 -10.34
C ILE A 57 0.15 3.44 -10.77
N LYS A 58 0.42 4.73 -10.88
CA LYS A 58 -0.54 5.71 -11.38
C LYS A 58 -0.97 5.38 -12.82
N GLU A 59 -0.04 4.98 -13.69
CA GLU A 59 -0.34 4.55 -15.06
C GLU A 59 -1.13 3.22 -15.08
N ILE A 60 -0.81 2.25 -14.23
CA ILE A 60 -1.56 0.98 -14.13
C ILE A 60 -2.97 1.23 -13.59
N VAL A 61 -3.13 2.07 -12.57
CA VAL A 61 -4.44 2.38 -11.97
C VAL A 61 -5.28 3.28 -12.88
N LEU A 62 -4.67 4.23 -13.59
CA LEU A 62 -5.36 5.15 -14.48
C LEU A 62 -5.48 4.64 -15.92
N GLY A 63 -4.49 3.88 -16.41
CA GLY A 63 -4.42 3.37 -17.79
C GLY A 63 -5.40 2.24 -18.09
N HIS A 64 -5.96 1.60 -17.08
CA HIS A 64 -6.94 0.50 -17.28
C HIS A 64 -8.38 0.96 -17.12
N GLY A 65 -8.75 2.22 -17.29
CA GLY A 65 -10.16 2.67 -17.45
C GLY A 65 -11.21 2.05 -16.47
N THR A 66 -10.78 1.17 -15.58
CA THR A 66 -11.58 0.28 -14.75
C THR A 66 -11.30 0.48 -13.26
N VAL A 67 -11.23 1.76 -12.82
CA VAL A 67 -11.34 2.05 -11.38
C VAL A 67 -12.63 1.44 -10.80
N GLY A 68 -13.65 1.24 -11.64
CA GLY A 68 -14.87 0.49 -11.29
C GLY A 68 -14.69 -1.02 -11.18
N ALA A 69 -13.77 -1.65 -11.93
CA ALA A 69 -13.59 -3.11 -11.89
C ALA A 69 -12.69 -3.59 -10.73
N ILE A 70 -11.77 -2.75 -10.25
CA ILE A 70 -11.00 -3.03 -9.03
C ILE A 70 -11.89 -2.84 -7.79
N ALA A 71 -12.92 -1.99 -7.87
CA ALA A 71 -13.90 -1.78 -6.81
C ALA A 71 -14.83 -2.97 -6.58
N SER A 72 -14.83 -3.97 -7.46
CA SER A 72 -15.68 -5.16 -7.36
C SER A 72 -14.91 -6.45 -7.05
N SER A 73 -13.86 -6.39 -6.24
CA SER A 73 -13.46 -7.61 -5.55
C SER A 73 -14.68 -8.10 -4.81
N SER A 74 -15.24 -9.22 -5.29
CA SER A 74 -16.52 -9.71 -4.79
C SER A 74 -16.40 -9.96 -3.28
N ALA A 75 -17.49 -9.81 -2.54
CA ALA A 75 -17.55 -10.21 -1.13
C ALA A 75 -17.06 -11.67 -0.95
N GLY A 76 -17.21 -12.52 -2.00
CA GLY A 76 -16.66 -13.86 -2.04
C GLY A 76 -15.13 -13.89 -2.00
N LEU A 77 -14.44 -13.03 -2.78
CA LEU A 77 -12.99 -12.95 -2.74
C LEU A 77 -12.49 -12.37 -1.42
N ALA A 78 -13.17 -11.35 -0.88
CA ALA A 78 -12.81 -10.79 0.43
C ALA A 78 -12.90 -11.84 1.55
N ARG A 79 -13.98 -12.64 1.58
CA ARG A 79 -14.10 -13.77 2.50
C ARG A 79 -13.01 -14.82 2.30
N GLU A 80 -12.67 -15.16 1.05
CA GLU A 80 -11.61 -16.11 0.75
C GLU A 80 -10.23 -15.57 1.14
N MET A 81 -9.97 -14.27 1.03
CA MET A 81 -8.73 -13.65 1.51
C MET A 81 -8.54 -13.88 3.01
N VAL A 82 -9.58 -13.72 3.80
CA VAL A 82 -9.50 -13.82 5.27
C VAL A 82 -9.64 -15.26 5.77
N ALA A 83 -10.31 -16.13 5.01
CA ALA A 83 -10.53 -17.54 5.42
C ALA A 83 -9.21 -18.28 5.63
N GLY A 84 -9.09 -18.96 6.77
CA GLY A 84 -7.91 -19.76 7.12
C GLY A 84 -6.62 -18.96 7.34
N SER A 85 -6.74 -17.65 7.55
CA SER A 85 -5.61 -16.77 7.86
C SER A 85 -5.17 -16.83 9.32
N GLY A 86 -6.05 -17.32 10.22
CA GLY A 86 -5.81 -17.27 11.66
C GLY A 86 -5.91 -15.86 12.25
N ILE A 87 -6.60 -14.95 11.54
CA ILE A 87 -6.74 -13.54 11.95
C ILE A 87 -7.33 -13.40 13.35
N GLU A 88 -8.14 -14.34 13.77
CA GLU A 88 -8.79 -14.37 15.09
C GLU A 88 -7.78 -14.44 16.26
N ASN A 89 -6.53 -14.79 15.95
CA ASN A 89 -5.41 -14.87 16.92
C ASN A 89 -4.31 -13.83 16.62
N ALA A 90 -4.52 -12.95 15.62
CA ALA A 90 -3.52 -11.97 15.24
C ALA A 90 -3.46 -10.81 16.24
N ARG A 91 -2.25 -10.33 16.52
CA ARG A 91 -1.97 -9.13 17.33
C ARG A 91 -1.64 -7.92 16.47
N CYS A 92 -1.12 -8.17 15.26
CA CYS A 92 -0.78 -7.13 14.31
C CYS A 92 -1.06 -7.60 12.88
N VAL A 93 -1.88 -6.82 12.16
CA VAL A 93 -2.27 -7.06 10.78
C VAL A 93 -1.98 -5.82 9.94
N VAL A 94 -1.41 -6.02 8.75
CA VAL A 94 -1.13 -4.95 7.79
C VAL A 94 -1.85 -5.23 6.47
N GLU A 95 -2.44 -4.20 5.87
CA GLU A 95 -3.06 -4.30 4.54
C GLU A 95 -2.30 -3.45 3.52
N TYR A 96 -1.81 -4.06 2.44
CA TYR A 96 -1.15 -3.39 1.32
C TYR A 96 -2.15 -3.10 0.20
N GLY A 97 -2.21 -1.86 -0.23
CA GLY A 97 -3.06 -1.44 -1.34
C GLY A 97 -4.55 -1.72 -1.10
N PRO A 98 -5.14 -1.22 0.00
CA PRO A 98 -6.55 -1.43 0.29
C PRO A 98 -7.46 -0.84 -0.79
N GLY A 99 -6.97 0.14 -1.55
CA GLY A 99 -7.77 0.87 -2.51
C GLY A 99 -8.93 1.61 -1.83
N VAL A 100 -10.15 1.23 -2.20
CA VAL A 100 -11.38 1.74 -1.53
C VAL A 100 -11.84 0.83 -0.38
N GLY A 101 -10.99 -0.09 0.09
CA GLY A 101 -11.29 -0.99 1.20
C GLY A 101 -12.09 -2.23 0.81
N ALA A 102 -11.70 -2.88 -0.29
CA ALA A 102 -12.40 -4.07 -0.79
C ALA A 102 -12.31 -5.27 0.17
N PHE A 103 -11.18 -5.43 0.86
CA PHE A 103 -10.94 -6.50 1.83
C PHE A 103 -11.02 -6.00 3.27
N THR A 104 -10.79 -4.71 3.50
CA THR A 104 -10.70 -4.08 4.83
C THR A 104 -11.89 -4.40 5.73
N GLY A 105 -13.11 -4.34 5.19
CA GLY A 105 -14.31 -4.64 5.98
C GLY A 105 -14.33 -6.06 6.55
N GLU A 106 -13.92 -7.07 5.75
CA GLU A 106 -13.82 -8.47 6.19
C GLU A 106 -12.65 -8.68 7.16
N ILE A 107 -11.55 -7.93 7.00
CA ILE A 107 -10.39 -7.96 7.90
C ILE A 107 -10.81 -7.41 9.27
N LEU A 108 -11.35 -6.18 9.31
CA LEU A 108 -11.72 -5.51 10.56
C LEU A 108 -12.83 -6.23 11.31
N ALA A 109 -13.78 -6.86 10.59
CA ALA A 109 -14.86 -7.63 11.21
C ALA A 109 -14.39 -8.87 12.01
N ARG A 110 -13.18 -9.39 11.69
CA ARG A 110 -12.60 -10.58 12.34
C ARG A 110 -11.38 -10.29 13.19
N LEU A 111 -10.90 -9.05 13.14
CA LEU A 111 -9.75 -8.65 13.91
C LEU A 111 -10.06 -8.66 15.41
N PRO A 112 -9.24 -9.27 16.27
CA PRO A 112 -9.45 -9.25 17.71
C PRO A 112 -9.45 -7.84 18.29
N LYS A 113 -10.24 -7.60 19.32
CA LYS A 113 -10.20 -6.34 20.08
C LYS A 113 -8.77 -6.10 20.61
N GLY A 114 -8.24 -4.91 20.37
CA GLY A 114 -6.89 -4.54 20.79
C GLY A 114 -5.78 -5.01 19.86
N ALA A 115 -6.08 -5.78 18.82
CA ALA A 115 -5.11 -6.06 17.77
C ALA A 115 -4.82 -4.80 16.95
N ARG A 116 -3.56 -4.63 16.57
CA ARG A 116 -3.12 -3.51 15.76
C ARG A 116 -3.45 -3.77 14.29
N PHE A 117 -3.99 -2.74 13.64
CA PHE A 117 -4.23 -2.73 12.20
C PHE A 117 -3.74 -1.42 11.60
N PHE A 118 -3.06 -1.50 10.47
CA PHE A 118 -2.84 -0.35 9.61
C PHE A 118 -2.80 -0.77 8.14
N ALA A 119 -3.14 0.18 7.28
CA ALA A 119 -3.11 0.02 5.84
C ALA A 119 -2.03 0.91 5.20
N ILE A 120 -1.51 0.50 4.04
CA ILE A 120 -0.53 1.26 3.26
C ILE A 120 -1.07 1.41 1.84
N GLU A 121 -1.32 2.66 1.42
CA GLU A 121 -1.82 2.99 0.09
C GLU A 121 -0.94 4.04 -0.57
N LEU A 122 -0.58 3.82 -1.84
CA LEU A 122 0.29 4.74 -2.57
C LEU A 122 -0.48 5.90 -3.22
N SER A 123 -1.73 5.70 -3.56
CA SER A 123 -2.57 6.69 -4.24
C SER A 123 -3.28 7.61 -3.24
N PRO A 124 -2.99 8.93 -3.19
CA PRO A 124 -3.68 9.85 -2.30
C PRO A 124 -5.21 9.82 -2.50
N ARG A 125 -5.66 9.75 -3.76
CA ARG A 125 -7.08 9.69 -4.10
C ARG A 125 -7.79 8.45 -3.55
N LEU A 126 -7.09 7.29 -3.53
CA LEU A 126 -7.66 6.07 -2.95
C LEU A 126 -7.59 6.10 -1.43
N ALA A 127 -6.52 6.67 -0.87
CA ALA A 127 -6.38 6.90 0.55
C ALA A 127 -7.51 7.78 1.12
N ASP A 128 -7.86 8.87 0.45
CA ASP A 128 -8.98 9.73 0.84
C ASP A 128 -10.31 8.97 0.87
N LYS A 129 -10.56 8.15 -0.17
CA LYS A 129 -11.78 7.32 -0.25
C LYS A 129 -11.82 6.23 0.81
N PHE A 130 -10.67 5.63 1.09
CA PHE A 130 -10.54 4.64 2.16
C PHE A 130 -10.84 5.28 3.50
N GLN A 131 -10.20 6.41 3.82
CA GLN A 131 -10.37 7.10 5.10
C GLN A 131 -11.81 7.58 5.31
N ALA A 132 -12.48 8.02 4.25
CA ALA A 132 -13.90 8.38 4.31
C ALA A 132 -14.81 7.17 4.64
N ARG A 133 -14.40 5.95 4.23
CA ARG A 133 -15.17 4.72 4.48
C ARG A 133 -14.82 4.05 5.81
N PHE A 134 -13.57 4.16 6.23
CA PHE A 134 -13.01 3.53 7.44
C PHE A 134 -12.28 4.59 8.28
N PRO A 135 -13.01 5.56 8.87
CA PRO A 135 -12.40 6.69 9.57
C PRO A 135 -11.53 6.28 10.76
N GLU A 136 -11.85 5.15 11.40
CA GLU A 136 -11.10 4.62 12.55
C GLU A 136 -9.89 3.75 12.15
N ALA A 137 -9.78 3.37 10.88
CA ALA A 137 -8.68 2.53 10.42
C ALA A 137 -7.43 3.39 10.14
N ARG A 138 -6.32 3.03 10.77
CA ARG A 138 -5.05 3.73 10.53
C ARG A 138 -4.55 3.48 9.11
N MET A 139 -4.19 4.55 8.42
CA MET A 139 -3.67 4.48 7.05
C MET A 139 -2.40 5.31 6.90
N TYR A 140 -1.46 4.76 6.15
CA TYR A 140 -0.24 5.45 5.70
C TYR A 140 -0.28 5.66 4.19
N LEU A 141 -0.01 6.89 3.77
CA LEU A 141 0.24 7.20 2.37
C LEU A 141 1.70 6.85 2.05
N GLY A 142 1.92 5.79 1.29
CA GLY A 142 3.27 5.33 1.00
C GLY A 142 3.33 4.03 0.21
N SER A 143 4.53 3.51 0.03
CA SER A 143 4.79 2.25 -0.65
C SER A 143 4.76 1.06 0.32
N ALA A 144 4.26 -0.08 -0.11
CA ALA A 144 4.39 -1.34 0.63
C ALA A 144 5.87 -1.75 0.85
N ALA A 145 6.80 -1.24 0.03
CA ALA A 145 8.23 -1.41 0.23
C ALA A 145 8.75 -0.71 1.51
N ASP A 146 8.02 0.30 2.00
CA ASP A 146 8.37 1.06 3.20
C ASP A 146 7.79 0.43 4.49
N ALA A 147 7.16 -0.73 4.38
CA ALA A 147 6.49 -1.40 5.51
C ALA A 147 7.36 -1.56 6.78
N PRO A 148 8.67 -1.90 6.72
CA PRO A 148 9.51 -1.95 7.92
C PRO A 148 9.64 -0.61 8.63
N GLU A 149 9.71 0.50 7.90
CA GLU A 149 9.77 1.84 8.46
C GLU A 149 8.43 2.24 9.08
N LEU A 150 7.33 1.92 8.40
CA LEU A 150 5.98 2.18 8.93
C LEU A 150 5.69 1.36 10.19
N CYS A 151 6.21 0.13 10.28
CA CYS A 151 6.19 -0.64 11.52
C CYS A 151 6.94 0.07 12.65
N ARG A 152 8.08 0.72 12.37
CA ARG A 152 8.80 1.53 13.37
C ARG A 152 8.00 2.75 13.82
N GLN A 153 7.33 3.43 12.90
CA GLN A 153 6.43 4.54 13.24
C GLN A 153 5.23 4.10 14.09
N GLU A 154 4.81 2.83 13.97
CA GLU A 154 3.83 2.19 14.84
C GLU A 154 4.42 1.74 16.21
N GLY A 155 5.65 2.09 16.51
CA GLY A 155 6.33 1.70 17.76
C GLY A 155 6.79 0.25 17.79
N MET A 156 6.91 -0.40 16.64
CA MET A 156 7.46 -1.74 16.50
C MET A 156 8.91 -1.69 15.99
N ASN A 157 9.65 -2.79 16.07
CA ASN A 157 11.06 -2.83 15.66
C ASN A 157 11.28 -2.94 14.13
N GLY A 158 10.21 -3.10 13.35
CA GLY A 158 10.29 -3.27 11.90
C GLY A 158 10.77 -4.66 11.44
N HIS A 159 10.89 -5.62 12.36
CA HIS A 159 11.26 -7.01 12.09
C HIS A 159 10.41 -7.97 12.92
N ASN A 160 9.96 -9.06 12.30
CA ASN A 160 9.23 -10.15 12.99
C ASN A 160 8.10 -9.66 13.92
N CYS A 161 7.41 -8.59 13.52
CA CYS A 161 6.44 -7.89 14.37
C CYS A 161 4.99 -7.96 13.86
N VAL A 162 4.78 -8.51 12.67
CA VAL A 162 3.48 -8.62 12.02
C VAL A 162 3.05 -10.08 11.94
N ASP A 163 1.82 -10.37 12.31
CA ASP A 163 1.26 -11.73 12.22
C ASP A 163 0.77 -12.03 10.80
N ILE A 164 0.06 -11.08 10.19
CA ILE A 164 -0.55 -11.28 8.87
C ILE A 164 -0.39 -10.00 8.03
N VAL A 165 0.00 -10.19 6.78
CA VAL A 165 -0.05 -9.15 5.75
C VAL A 165 -1.06 -9.57 4.70
N PHE A 166 -2.15 -8.81 4.55
CA PHE A 166 -3.07 -8.91 3.43
C PHE A 166 -2.63 -7.96 2.32
N SER A 167 -2.70 -8.39 1.06
CA SER A 167 -2.28 -7.56 -0.07
C SER A 167 -3.31 -7.53 -1.20
N GLY A 168 -3.80 -6.33 -1.49
CA GLY A 168 -4.61 -6.00 -2.66
C GLY A 168 -3.79 -5.60 -3.89
N LEU A 169 -2.46 -5.72 -3.83
CA LEU A 169 -1.57 -5.26 -4.89
C LEU A 169 -1.61 -6.16 -6.13
N PRO A 170 -1.62 -5.59 -7.35
CA PRO A 170 -1.64 -6.33 -8.60
C PRO A 170 -0.24 -6.79 -9.02
N PHE A 171 0.36 -7.73 -8.30
CA PHE A 171 1.75 -8.17 -8.52
C PHE A 171 2.04 -8.58 -9.96
N ALA A 172 1.08 -9.19 -10.68
CA ALA A 172 1.24 -9.55 -12.09
C ALA A 172 1.48 -8.34 -13.02
N SER A 173 1.27 -7.13 -12.54
CA SER A 173 1.49 -5.89 -13.27
C SER A 173 2.79 -5.18 -12.88
N PHE A 174 3.49 -5.65 -11.85
CA PHE A 174 4.71 -5.02 -11.35
C PHE A 174 5.96 -5.56 -12.06
N PRO A 175 7.01 -4.72 -12.19
CA PRO A 175 8.34 -5.19 -12.58
C PRO A 175 8.88 -6.21 -11.58
N PRO A 176 9.71 -7.17 -12.03
CA PRO A 176 10.27 -8.21 -11.15
C PRO A 176 11.02 -7.65 -9.94
N GLU A 177 11.74 -6.54 -10.10
CA GLU A 177 12.53 -5.89 -9.06
C GLU A 177 11.63 -5.34 -7.94
N LEU A 178 10.49 -4.75 -8.32
CA LEU A 178 9.51 -4.24 -7.36
C LEU A 178 8.81 -5.39 -6.61
N GLN A 179 8.48 -6.48 -7.34
CA GLN A 179 7.92 -7.67 -6.72
C GLN A 179 8.88 -8.23 -5.65
N ALA A 180 10.16 -8.38 -6.00
CA ALA A 180 11.19 -8.88 -5.09
C ALA A 180 11.33 -7.96 -3.86
N THR A 181 11.46 -6.66 -4.07
CA THR A 181 11.60 -5.69 -2.98
C THR A 181 10.41 -5.75 -2.00
N ILE A 182 9.17 -5.75 -2.50
CA ILE A 182 7.99 -5.81 -1.63
C ILE A 182 7.96 -7.14 -0.86
N ILE A 183 8.26 -8.27 -1.51
CA ILE A 183 8.27 -9.57 -0.84
C ILE A 183 9.36 -9.65 0.23
N GLU A 184 10.58 -9.19 -0.05
CA GLU A 184 11.67 -9.13 0.92
C GLU A 184 11.30 -8.31 2.16
N ARG A 185 10.72 -7.11 1.95
CA ARG A 185 10.25 -6.25 3.04
C ARG A 185 9.09 -6.87 3.81
N THR A 186 8.20 -7.60 3.13
CA THR A 186 7.11 -8.36 3.76
C THR A 186 7.66 -9.46 4.66
N VAL A 187 8.60 -10.26 4.16
CA VAL A 187 9.26 -11.31 4.95
C VAL A 187 10.02 -10.71 6.14
N GLN A 188 10.66 -9.56 5.96
CA GLN A 188 11.35 -8.87 7.06
C GLN A 188 10.41 -8.56 8.23
N ILE A 189 9.21 -8.04 7.99
CA ILE A 189 8.26 -7.66 9.05
C ILE A 189 7.47 -8.83 9.61
N LEU A 190 7.18 -9.86 8.81
CA LEU A 190 6.45 -11.05 9.26
C LEU A 190 7.23 -11.79 10.33
N ARG A 191 6.57 -12.18 11.42
CA ARG A 191 7.14 -13.10 12.41
C ARG A 191 7.31 -14.51 11.84
N PRO A 192 8.13 -15.38 12.43
CA PRO A 192 8.14 -16.81 12.10
C PRO A 192 6.73 -17.40 12.26
N GLY A 193 6.28 -18.15 11.25
CA GLY A 193 4.90 -18.64 11.14
C GLY A 193 3.86 -17.57 10.79
N GLY A 194 4.26 -16.32 10.56
CA GLY A 194 3.38 -15.27 10.05
C GLY A 194 2.99 -15.50 8.59
N MET A 195 1.92 -14.88 8.15
CA MET A 195 1.31 -15.20 6.86
C MET A 195 1.21 -13.96 5.95
N PHE A 196 1.67 -14.12 4.70
CA PHE A 196 1.39 -13.20 3.60
C PHE A 196 0.27 -13.76 2.74
N ILE A 197 -0.78 -12.97 2.53
CA ILE A 197 -1.98 -13.37 1.78
C ILE A 197 -2.22 -12.36 0.67
N THR A 198 -2.28 -12.86 -0.58
CA THR A 198 -2.55 -12.03 -1.75
C THR A 198 -3.39 -12.80 -2.75
N PHE A 199 -4.00 -12.09 -3.68
CA PHE A 199 -4.80 -12.71 -4.73
C PHE A 199 -4.15 -12.57 -6.11
N ALA A 200 -4.60 -13.41 -7.04
CA ALA A 200 -4.23 -13.32 -8.43
C ALA A 200 -5.42 -13.68 -9.33
N TYR A 201 -5.56 -12.98 -10.44
CA TYR A 201 -6.61 -13.31 -11.42
C TYR A 201 -6.27 -14.57 -12.18
N ALA A 202 -7.22 -15.51 -12.26
CA ALA A 202 -7.11 -16.71 -13.07
C ALA A 202 -7.00 -16.30 -14.55
N GLY A 203 -6.03 -16.87 -15.25
CA GLY A 203 -5.73 -16.50 -16.65
C GLY A 203 -4.65 -15.41 -16.74
N VAL A 204 -4.87 -14.21 -16.22
CA VAL A 204 -3.92 -13.09 -16.36
C VAL A 204 -2.58 -13.37 -15.69
N SER A 205 -2.59 -13.87 -14.46
CA SER A 205 -1.37 -14.20 -13.70
C SER A 205 -0.64 -15.44 -14.26
N VAL A 206 -1.31 -16.26 -15.04
CA VAL A 206 -0.70 -17.42 -15.70
C VAL A 206 -0.11 -17.04 -17.04
N CYS A 207 -0.76 -16.14 -17.79
CA CYS A 207 -0.36 -15.77 -19.15
C CYS A 207 0.79 -14.75 -19.16
N ARG A 208 0.82 -13.78 -18.23
CA ARG A 208 1.88 -12.75 -18.19
C ARG A 208 3.19 -13.29 -17.62
N ALA A 209 4.31 -12.89 -18.21
CA ALA A 209 5.66 -13.26 -17.74
C ALA A 209 5.89 -12.83 -16.28
N SER A 210 5.46 -11.61 -15.90
CA SER A 210 5.55 -11.07 -14.55
C SER A 210 4.73 -11.88 -13.53
N GLY A 211 3.53 -12.35 -13.90
CA GLY A 211 2.72 -13.22 -13.03
C GLY A 211 3.34 -14.60 -12.82
N ARG A 212 3.98 -15.16 -13.86
CA ARG A 212 4.78 -16.40 -13.72
C ARG A 212 6.02 -16.19 -12.87
N GLY A 213 6.68 -15.01 -13.01
CA GLY A 213 7.81 -14.58 -12.19
C GLY A 213 7.43 -14.50 -10.72
N PHE A 214 6.34 -13.83 -10.41
CA PHE A 214 5.80 -13.70 -9.05
C PHE A 214 5.53 -15.07 -8.40
N ARG A 215 4.87 -15.98 -9.12
CA ARG A 215 4.61 -17.33 -8.61
C ARG A 215 5.89 -18.12 -8.30
N ARG A 216 6.97 -17.88 -9.06
CA ARG A 216 8.28 -18.51 -8.81
C ARG A 216 9.06 -17.82 -7.70
N LEU A 217 8.75 -16.56 -7.41
CA LEU A 217 9.38 -15.80 -6.35
C LEU A 217 8.91 -16.26 -4.96
N LEU A 218 7.61 -16.52 -4.79
CA LEU A 218 7.02 -16.85 -3.50
C LEU A 218 7.73 -18.01 -2.77
N PRO A 219 7.96 -19.20 -3.39
CA PRO A 219 8.61 -20.33 -2.69
C PRO A 219 10.09 -20.11 -2.42
N LYS A 220 10.71 -19.02 -2.88
CA LYS A 220 12.08 -18.64 -2.53
C LYS A 220 12.17 -17.90 -1.19
N HIS A 221 11.04 -17.36 -0.73
CA HIS A 221 10.97 -16.47 0.43
C HIS A 221 10.03 -16.97 1.53
N PHE A 222 9.20 -17.97 1.23
CA PHE A 222 8.22 -18.53 2.17
C PHE A 222 8.37 -20.04 2.27
N ASP A 223 8.29 -20.58 3.48
CA ASP A 223 8.41 -22.00 3.75
C ASP A 223 7.26 -22.82 3.16
N LYS A 224 6.07 -22.24 3.16
CA LYS A 224 4.88 -22.87 2.59
C LYS A 224 4.09 -21.87 1.75
N VAL A 225 3.82 -22.27 0.50
CA VAL A 225 2.96 -21.51 -0.43
C VAL A 225 1.79 -22.38 -0.85
N SER A 226 0.59 -21.96 -0.52
CA SER A 226 -0.64 -22.64 -0.90
C SER A 226 -1.48 -21.77 -1.82
N LYS A 227 -2.21 -22.40 -2.73
CA LYS A 227 -3.16 -21.76 -3.64
C LYS A 227 -4.58 -22.18 -3.25
N GLY A 228 -5.44 -21.20 -2.97
CA GLY A 228 -6.85 -21.41 -2.68
C GLY A 228 -7.67 -21.80 -3.90
N LYS A 229 -8.95 -22.03 -3.68
CA LYS A 229 -9.94 -22.29 -4.76
C LYS A 229 -10.12 -21.04 -5.62
N VAL A 230 -10.51 -21.26 -6.89
CA VAL A 230 -10.88 -20.14 -7.77
C VAL A 230 -12.26 -19.61 -7.38
N VAL A 231 -12.34 -18.32 -7.12
CA VAL A 231 -13.59 -17.59 -6.90
C VAL A 231 -14.13 -17.17 -8.27
N TRP A 232 -14.99 -18.00 -8.84
CA TRP A 232 -15.52 -17.82 -10.21
C TRP A 232 -16.43 -16.60 -10.36
N TRP A 233 -17.14 -16.23 -9.30
CA TRP A 233 -18.03 -15.06 -9.26
C TRP A 233 -17.31 -13.73 -9.09
N ASN A 234 -15.98 -13.76 -8.95
CA ASN A 234 -15.17 -12.56 -9.09
C ASN A 234 -14.92 -12.29 -10.57
N LEU A 235 -15.05 -11.05 -11.03
CA LEU A 235 -14.78 -10.67 -12.42
C LEU A 235 -13.54 -9.77 -12.49
N PRO A 236 -12.42 -10.25 -13.11
CA PRO A 236 -12.19 -11.63 -13.59
C PRO A 236 -12.08 -12.65 -12.44
N PRO A 237 -12.30 -13.96 -12.70
CA PRO A 237 -12.11 -15.00 -11.69
C PRO A 237 -10.73 -14.90 -11.03
N ALA A 238 -10.69 -15.09 -9.72
CA ALA A 238 -9.47 -14.92 -8.93
C ALA A 238 -9.29 -16.06 -7.92
N PHE A 239 -8.07 -16.24 -7.44
CA PHE A 239 -7.73 -17.15 -6.37
C PHE A 239 -6.73 -16.50 -5.40
N VAL A 240 -6.61 -17.05 -4.21
CA VAL A 240 -5.77 -16.50 -3.13
C VAL A 240 -4.52 -17.35 -2.98
N TYR A 241 -3.36 -16.70 -2.84
CA TYR A 241 -2.14 -17.30 -2.32
C TYR A 241 -2.06 -17.06 -0.82
N ARG A 242 -1.70 -18.10 -0.06
CA ARG A 242 -1.36 -18.04 1.37
C ARG A 242 0.08 -18.53 1.52
N CYS A 243 0.95 -17.65 1.98
CA CYS A 243 2.39 -17.87 2.08
C CYS A 243 2.79 -17.75 3.55
N VAL A 244 3.35 -18.79 4.13
CA VAL A 244 3.80 -18.86 5.53
C VAL A 244 5.31 -18.68 5.57
N LYS A 245 5.79 -17.78 6.45
CA LYS A 245 7.20 -17.57 6.75
C LYS A 245 7.65 -18.55 7.81
#